data_416ca61e9e1b5685e6c71641e4c10ed2
#
_entry.id   416ca61e9e1b5685e6c71641e4c10ed2
#
_cell.length_a   1.000
_cell.length_b   1.000
_cell.length_c   1.000
_cell.angle_alpha   90.00
_cell.angle_beta   90.00
_cell.angle_gamma   90.00
#
_symmetry.space_group_name_H-M   'P 1'
#
loop_
_entity.id
_entity.type
_entity.pdbx_description
1 polymer ?
#
loop_
_entity_poly.entity_id
_entity_poly.type
_entity_poly.pdbx_seq_one_letter_code
_entity_poly.pdbx_strand_id
1 'polypeptide(L)'
;IAAALAHCLVPAGGSILVDADLEGPCLNQVLGLPEDSSGLATAARLAGHGRLDDETLEALLIPFGPSERLLSGLGRPGRWRELPPSAMSEVWRHCRRLAAWTIVDISGGPVDDSVDEYTLEPGRGAVAAGLVRNADVVLVVGGADPVGIRRLLQLLGDLDDEMRPTGRMEVVVTRVRSGVAGPAPQRAVRNALERYGRLSEVVLVPDDPVTADRCLMEGRPVTDAAPDSAL
;
A
#
# COMPACT_ATOMS: atom_id res chain seq x y z
N ILE A 1 -0.79 -7.95 -0.75
CA ILE A 1 -1.83 -7.35 -1.61
C ILE A 1 -1.19 -6.46 -2.66
N ALA A 2 -0.43 -5.40 -2.29
CA ALA A 2 0.10 -4.42 -3.24
C ALA A 2 0.93 -5.07 -4.38
N ALA A 3 1.87 -5.97 -4.07
CA ALA A 3 2.68 -6.67 -5.07
C ALA A 3 1.83 -7.56 -6.02
N ALA A 4 0.80 -8.23 -5.48
CA ALA A 4 -0.12 -9.03 -6.30
C ALA A 4 -0.92 -8.16 -7.27
N LEU A 5 -1.41 -7.00 -6.81
CA LEU A 5 -2.10 -6.04 -7.67
C LEU A 5 -1.19 -5.49 -8.76
N ALA A 6 0.05 -5.15 -8.42
CA ALA A 6 1.02 -4.66 -9.39
C ALA A 6 1.21 -5.67 -10.54
N HIS A 7 1.31 -6.96 -10.20
CA HIS A 7 1.40 -8.03 -11.20
C HIS A 7 0.12 -8.19 -12.04
N CYS A 8 -1.04 -8.23 -11.39
CA CYS A 8 -2.32 -8.37 -12.09
C CYS A 8 -2.63 -7.23 -13.08
N LEU A 9 -2.09 -6.03 -12.84
CA LEU A 9 -2.35 -4.85 -13.66
C LEU A 9 -1.37 -4.68 -14.83
N VAL A 10 -0.36 -5.55 -14.96
CA VAL A 10 0.60 -5.53 -16.07
C VAL A 10 -0.07 -5.54 -17.45
N PRO A 11 -1.07 -6.39 -17.75
CA PRO A 11 -1.72 -6.39 -19.04
C PRO A 11 -2.46 -5.09 -19.38
N ALA A 12 -2.74 -4.27 -18.37
CA ALA A 12 -3.43 -2.99 -18.51
C ALA A 12 -2.49 -1.79 -18.68
N GLY A 13 -1.23 -2.00 -19.08
CA GLY A 13 -0.29 -0.95 -19.44
C GLY A 13 0.90 -0.77 -18.50
N GLY A 14 1.21 -1.79 -17.70
CA GLY A 14 2.33 -1.80 -16.77
C GLY A 14 2.05 -1.11 -15.43
N SER A 15 2.90 -1.38 -14.46
CA SER A 15 2.72 -0.89 -13.09
C SER A 15 4.02 -0.40 -12.46
N ILE A 16 3.89 0.63 -11.63
CA ILE A 16 4.90 1.03 -10.65
C ILE A 16 4.33 0.72 -9.27
N LEU A 17 5.02 -0.13 -8.53
CA LEU A 17 4.79 -0.40 -7.13
C LEU A 17 5.69 0.53 -6.30
N VAL A 18 5.14 1.19 -5.30
CA VAL A 18 5.89 2.09 -4.43
C VAL A 18 5.76 1.63 -2.99
N ASP A 19 6.88 1.45 -2.33
CA ASP A 19 6.94 1.19 -0.90
C ASP A 19 6.97 2.53 -0.15
N ALA A 20 5.81 3.00 0.28
CA ALA A 20 5.65 4.19 1.09
C ALA A 20 5.22 3.88 2.52
N ASP A 21 5.45 2.64 2.98
CA ASP A 21 5.27 2.27 4.38
C ASP A 21 6.36 2.92 5.23
N LEU A 22 5.96 3.90 6.03
CA LEU A 22 6.86 4.64 6.92
C LEU A 22 7.12 3.94 8.26
N GLU A 23 6.39 2.85 8.54
CA GLU A 23 6.50 2.06 9.75
C GLU A 23 7.36 0.82 9.57
N GLY A 24 7.20 0.13 8.44
CA GLY A 24 7.86 -1.12 8.16
C GLY A 24 8.02 -1.42 6.67
N PRO A 25 8.79 -0.58 5.92
CA PRO A 25 9.01 -0.83 4.51
C PRO A 25 9.63 -2.21 4.31
N CYS A 26 9.06 -3.02 3.40
CA CYS A 26 9.44 -4.42 3.26
C CYS A 26 9.28 -4.98 1.84
N LEU A 27 8.87 -4.19 0.86
CA LEU A 27 8.60 -4.71 -0.48
C LEU A 27 9.85 -5.24 -1.19
N ASN A 28 11.04 -4.70 -0.90
CA ASN A 28 12.29 -5.27 -1.40
C ASN A 28 12.48 -6.72 -0.94
N GLN A 29 12.24 -7.00 0.35
CA GLN A 29 12.35 -8.34 0.93
C GLN A 29 11.27 -9.27 0.38
N VAL A 30 10.03 -8.78 0.28
CA VAL A 30 8.89 -9.55 -0.27
C VAL A 30 9.14 -9.98 -1.72
N LEU A 31 9.84 -9.15 -2.49
CA LEU A 31 10.14 -9.39 -3.91
C LEU A 31 11.56 -9.93 -4.15
N GLY A 32 12.31 -10.26 -3.10
CA GLY A 32 13.68 -10.77 -3.24
C GLY A 32 14.64 -9.80 -3.93
N LEU A 33 14.39 -8.50 -3.85
CA LEU A 33 15.18 -7.47 -4.52
C LEU A 33 16.28 -6.89 -3.62
N PRO A 34 17.39 -6.41 -4.18
CA PRO A 34 18.45 -5.79 -3.40
C PRO A 34 17.96 -4.52 -2.70
N GLU A 35 18.51 -4.29 -1.50
CA GLU A 35 18.21 -3.11 -0.66
C GLU A 35 19.44 -2.19 -0.58
N ASP A 36 19.90 -1.70 -1.73
CA ASP A 36 21.13 -0.90 -1.78
C ASP A 36 20.90 0.56 -1.40
N SER A 37 19.72 1.11 -1.71
CA SER A 37 19.37 2.50 -1.41
C SER A 37 17.84 2.74 -1.46
N SER A 38 17.38 3.79 -0.77
CA SER A 38 15.99 4.24 -0.85
C SER A 38 15.75 5.03 -2.14
N GLY A 39 15.06 4.41 -3.10
CA GLY A 39 14.61 5.08 -4.33
C GLY A 39 13.65 6.23 -4.01
N LEU A 40 12.69 5.99 -3.10
CA LEU A 40 11.70 6.98 -2.70
C LEU A 40 12.32 8.23 -2.05
N ALA A 41 13.27 8.06 -1.12
CA ALA A 41 13.97 9.20 -0.51
C ALA A 41 14.81 9.97 -1.53
N THR A 42 15.43 9.25 -2.48
CA THR A 42 16.21 9.89 -3.56
C THR A 42 15.29 10.68 -4.50
N ALA A 43 14.15 10.11 -4.90
CA ALA A 43 13.14 10.79 -5.71
C ALA A 43 12.60 12.04 -5.00
N ALA A 44 12.25 11.93 -3.71
CA ALA A 44 11.78 13.07 -2.91
C ALA A 44 12.82 14.19 -2.83
N ARG A 45 14.09 13.86 -2.62
CA ARG A 45 15.17 14.85 -2.60
C ARG A 45 15.36 15.53 -3.95
N LEU A 46 15.34 14.78 -5.06
CA LEU A 46 15.41 15.37 -6.41
C LEU A 46 14.23 16.29 -6.68
N ALA A 47 13.01 15.88 -6.30
CA ALA A 47 11.81 16.69 -6.41
C ALA A 47 11.92 18.00 -5.60
N GLY A 48 12.38 17.92 -4.36
CA GLY A 48 12.58 19.09 -3.50
C GLY A 48 13.59 20.11 -4.04
N HIS A 49 14.50 19.69 -4.93
CA HIS A 49 15.46 20.55 -5.62
C HIS A 49 15.02 20.92 -7.05
N GLY A 50 13.83 20.57 -7.48
CA GLY A 50 13.33 20.80 -8.84
C GLY A 50 14.13 20.05 -9.93
N ARG A 51 14.71 18.90 -9.58
CA ARG A 51 15.59 18.10 -10.44
C ARG A 51 15.01 16.73 -10.79
N LEU A 52 13.80 16.43 -10.33
CA LEU A 52 13.11 15.20 -10.68
C LEU A 52 12.46 15.35 -12.06
N ASP A 53 12.80 14.46 -12.97
CA ASP A 53 12.15 14.28 -14.27
C ASP A 53 11.82 12.79 -14.48
N ASP A 54 11.21 12.46 -15.63
CA ASP A 54 10.79 11.10 -15.91
C ASP A 54 12.00 10.15 -16.08
N GLU A 55 13.09 10.62 -16.69
CA GLU A 55 14.31 9.85 -16.90
C GLU A 55 15.01 9.53 -15.57
N THR A 56 15.16 10.52 -14.70
CA THR A 56 15.77 10.35 -13.38
C THR A 56 14.92 9.48 -12.46
N LEU A 57 13.57 9.59 -12.53
CA LEU A 57 12.71 8.68 -11.77
C LEU A 57 12.81 7.25 -12.31
N GLU A 58 12.78 7.06 -13.63
CA GLU A 58 12.89 5.75 -14.25
C GLU A 58 14.19 5.04 -13.86
N ALA A 59 15.29 5.75 -13.75
CA ALA A 59 16.59 5.22 -13.29
C ALA A 59 16.59 4.76 -11.82
N LEU A 60 15.64 5.20 -11.00
CA LEU A 60 15.48 4.78 -9.61
C LEU A 60 14.57 3.56 -9.46
N LEU A 61 13.85 3.16 -10.51
CA LEU A 61 12.91 2.06 -10.48
C LEU A 61 13.65 0.72 -10.66
N ILE A 62 13.39 -0.23 -9.79
CA ILE A 62 13.96 -1.57 -9.83
C ILE A 62 12.98 -2.49 -10.56
N PRO A 63 13.34 -3.10 -11.70
CA PRO A 63 12.46 -4.04 -12.39
C PRO A 63 12.32 -5.34 -11.59
N PHE A 64 11.09 -5.85 -11.45
CA PHE A 64 10.79 -7.17 -10.86
C PHE A 64 9.90 -8.04 -11.74
N GLY A 65 9.59 -7.58 -12.95
CA GLY A 65 8.88 -8.28 -13.99
C GLY A 65 8.98 -7.55 -15.32
N PRO A 66 8.34 -8.03 -16.38
CA PRO A 66 8.48 -7.48 -17.74
C PRO A 66 8.03 -6.02 -17.88
N SER A 67 7.02 -5.61 -17.10
CA SER A 67 6.48 -4.25 -17.09
C SER A 67 6.11 -3.81 -15.68
N GLU A 68 6.79 -4.37 -14.68
CA GLU A 68 6.62 -4.10 -13.27
C GLU A 68 7.91 -3.54 -12.71
N ARG A 69 7.80 -2.45 -12.01
CA ARG A 69 8.94 -1.75 -11.42
C ARG A 69 8.62 -1.33 -9.99
N LEU A 70 9.60 -1.44 -9.11
CA LEU A 70 9.51 -1.03 -7.70
C LEU A 70 10.26 0.27 -7.49
N LEU A 71 9.62 1.25 -6.85
CA LEU A 71 10.29 2.36 -6.18
C LEU A 71 10.46 1.97 -4.71
N SER A 72 11.70 1.64 -4.34
CA SER A 72 12.03 1.12 -3.00
C SER A 72 11.80 2.15 -1.91
N GLY A 73 11.29 1.70 -0.77
CA GLY A 73 10.94 2.52 0.39
C GLY A 73 12.14 3.02 1.20
N LEU A 74 11.84 3.54 2.38
CA LEU A 74 12.86 3.97 3.32
C LEU A 74 13.57 2.73 3.93
N GLY A 75 14.90 2.72 3.95
CA GLY A 75 15.66 1.65 4.61
C GLY A 75 15.52 1.64 6.14
N ARG A 76 14.98 2.73 6.73
CA ARG A 76 14.72 2.84 8.18
C ARG A 76 13.49 3.70 8.46
N PRO A 77 12.54 3.26 9.30
CA PRO A 77 11.30 3.98 9.60
C PRO A 77 11.51 5.41 10.14
N GLY A 78 12.56 5.65 10.90
CA GLY A 78 12.85 6.97 11.49
C GLY A 78 13.18 8.09 10.48
N ARG A 79 13.33 7.77 9.19
CA ARG A 79 13.71 8.73 8.13
C ARG A 79 12.50 9.35 7.41
N TRP A 80 11.30 9.23 7.92
CA TRP A 80 10.08 9.74 7.27
C TRP A 80 10.11 11.24 6.94
N ARG A 81 10.89 12.05 7.69
CA ARG A 81 11.08 13.48 7.39
C ARG A 81 11.81 13.76 6.06
N GLU A 82 12.39 12.73 5.43
CA GLU A 82 12.98 12.85 4.09
C GLU A 82 11.93 12.85 2.98
N LEU A 83 10.66 12.63 3.32
CA LEU A 83 9.53 12.58 2.40
C LEU A 83 8.56 13.75 2.64
N PRO A 84 8.94 15.00 2.38
CA PRO A 84 8.02 16.13 2.55
C PRO A 84 6.85 16.02 1.57
N PRO A 85 5.60 16.27 1.99
CA PRO A 85 4.40 16.09 1.15
C PRO A 85 4.45 16.82 -0.18
N SER A 86 5.07 18.01 -0.24
CA SER A 86 5.24 18.78 -1.48
C SER A 86 6.11 18.05 -2.50
N ALA A 87 7.24 17.48 -2.07
CA ALA A 87 8.12 16.68 -2.93
C ALA A 87 7.43 15.39 -3.38
N MET A 88 6.67 14.74 -2.47
CA MET A 88 5.94 13.53 -2.79
C MET A 88 4.87 13.75 -3.85
N SER A 89 4.20 14.89 -3.88
CA SER A 89 3.25 15.24 -4.93
C SER A 89 3.89 15.23 -6.33
N GLU A 90 5.14 15.69 -6.44
CA GLU A 90 5.91 15.61 -7.69
C GLU A 90 6.25 14.16 -8.06
N VAL A 91 6.67 13.35 -7.09
CA VAL A 91 6.97 11.92 -7.32
C VAL A 91 5.73 11.20 -7.87
N TRP A 92 4.55 11.40 -7.26
CA TRP A 92 3.31 10.79 -7.74
C TRP A 92 2.94 11.22 -9.15
N ARG A 93 3.17 12.50 -9.49
CA ARG A 93 2.91 13.01 -10.83
C ARG A 93 3.80 12.35 -11.89
N HIS A 94 5.07 12.10 -11.57
CA HIS A 94 5.98 11.39 -12.47
C HIS A 94 5.63 9.88 -12.58
N CYS A 95 5.31 9.21 -11.47
CA CYS A 95 4.85 7.82 -11.51
C CYS A 95 3.64 7.63 -12.44
N ARG A 96 2.65 8.52 -12.36
CA ARG A 96 1.44 8.49 -13.22
C ARG A 96 1.73 8.68 -14.71
N ARG A 97 2.87 9.27 -15.07
CA ARG A 97 3.30 9.39 -16.48
C ARG A 97 4.05 8.18 -17.00
N LEU A 98 4.80 7.53 -16.12
CA LEU A 98 5.67 6.41 -16.49
C LEU A 98 4.95 5.05 -16.58
N ALA A 99 3.79 4.90 -15.95
CA ALA A 99 3.00 3.67 -16.02
C ALA A 99 1.50 3.96 -15.95
N ALA A 100 0.71 3.04 -16.51
CA ALA A 100 -0.76 3.15 -16.43
C ALA A 100 -1.27 3.01 -14.98
N TRP A 101 -0.54 2.27 -14.14
CA TRP A 101 -0.91 2.03 -12.75
C TRP A 101 0.23 2.37 -11.81
N THR A 102 -0.08 3.14 -10.78
CA THR A 102 0.80 3.39 -9.64
C THR A 102 0.15 2.82 -8.40
N ILE A 103 0.74 1.77 -7.84
CA ILE A 103 0.26 1.13 -6.61
C ILE A 103 1.18 1.57 -5.46
N VAL A 104 0.62 2.22 -4.47
CA VAL A 104 1.39 2.74 -3.33
C VAL A 104 1.01 1.97 -2.08
N ASP A 105 1.97 1.26 -1.51
CA ASP A 105 1.82 0.55 -0.24
C ASP A 105 2.13 1.51 0.91
N ILE A 106 1.17 1.69 1.81
CA ILE A 106 1.30 2.55 2.99
C ILE A 106 0.97 1.76 4.26
N SER A 107 1.54 2.17 5.39
CA SER A 107 1.19 1.58 6.68
C SER A 107 -0.26 1.86 7.07
N GLY A 108 -0.81 0.96 7.89
CA GLY A 108 -2.09 1.20 8.58
C GLY A 108 -1.97 2.14 9.79
N GLY A 109 -0.96 3.01 9.80
CA GLY A 109 -0.74 4.03 10.82
C GLY A 109 -1.65 5.25 10.64
N PRO A 110 -1.36 6.35 11.35
CA PRO A 110 -2.16 7.56 11.27
C PRO A 110 -2.24 8.09 9.83
N VAL A 111 -3.45 8.39 9.39
CA VAL A 111 -3.72 9.07 8.13
C VAL A 111 -4.28 10.44 8.50
N ASP A 112 -3.38 11.35 8.84
CA ASP A 112 -3.74 12.71 9.22
C ASP A 112 -2.75 13.72 8.65
N ASP A 113 -3.18 14.95 8.46
CA ASP A 113 -2.34 16.06 8.01
C ASP A 113 -2.00 17.02 9.15
N SER A 114 -2.00 16.53 10.37
CA SER A 114 -1.57 17.29 11.54
C SER A 114 -0.19 17.88 11.33
N VAL A 115 -0.03 19.08 11.84
CA VAL A 115 1.24 19.81 11.84
C VAL A 115 1.78 19.78 13.26
N ASP A 116 3.06 19.51 13.42
CA ASP A 116 3.72 19.59 14.72
C ASP A 116 3.63 21.02 15.25
N GLU A 117 3.04 21.20 16.41
CA GLU A 117 2.78 22.53 17.00
C GLU A 117 4.05 23.34 17.29
N TYR A 118 5.19 22.67 17.45
CA TYR A 118 6.46 23.32 17.81
C TYR A 118 7.32 23.62 16.58
N THR A 119 7.34 22.71 15.59
CA THR A 119 8.20 22.85 14.41
C THR A 119 7.44 23.43 13.21
N LEU A 120 6.11 23.40 13.23
CA LEU A 120 5.23 23.73 12.10
C LEU A 120 5.49 22.85 10.87
N GLU A 121 6.13 21.69 11.07
CA GLU A 121 6.36 20.71 10.03
C GLU A 121 5.19 19.74 9.92
N PRO A 122 4.90 19.22 8.70
CA PRO A 122 3.91 18.17 8.51
C PRO A 122 4.23 16.93 9.36
N GLY A 123 3.20 16.36 9.97
CA GLY A 123 3.30 15.16 10.77
C GLY A 123 3.61 13.91 9.94
N ARG A 124 3.83 12.80 10.61
CA ARG A 124 4.17 11.51 9.97
C ARG A 124 3.05 10.99 9.06
N GLY A 125 1.80 11.29 9.38
CA GLY A 125 0.63 10.90 8.59
C GLY A 125 0.42 11.71 7.31
N ALA A 126 1.10 12.84 7.13
CA ALA A 126 0.81 13.79 6.06
C ALA A 126 1.01 13.21 4.63
N VAL A 127 1.99 12.32 4.44
CA VAL A 127 2.20 11.63 3.15
C VAL A 127 1.03 10.70 2.85
N ALA A 128 0.62 9.88 3.83
CA ALA A 128 -0.53 8.99 3.70
C ALA A 128 -1.83 9.78 3.47
N ALA A 129 -2.04 10.87 4.20
CA ALA A 129 -3.16 11.77 4.02
C ALA A 129 -3.24 12.36 2.61
N GLY A 130 -2.10 12.82 2.07
CA GLY A 130 -2.01 13.32 0.70
C GLY A 130 -2.33 12.26 -0.35
N LEU A 131 -1.87 11.03 -0.14
CA LEU A 131 -2.17 9.89 -1.01
C LEU A 131 -3.65 9.53 -0.98
N VAL A 132 -4.22 9.35 0.20
CA VAL A 132 -5.64 8.99 0.38
C VAL A 132 -6.57 10.01 -0.28
N ARG A 133 -6.28 11.30 -0.13
CA ARG A 133 -7.10 12.37 -0.77
C ARG A 133 -7.05 12.32 -2.29
N ASN A 134 -5.91 11.94 -2.89
CA ASN A 134 -5.67 12.08 -4.33
C ASN A 134 -5.62 10.74 -5.08
N ALA A 135 -5.81 9.62 -4.42
CA ALA A 135 -5.86 8.32 -5.04
C ALA A 135 -7.17 8.13 -5.81
N ASP A 136 -7.10 7.49 -6.99
CA ASP A 136 -8.27 7.11 -7.76
C ASP A 136 -9.03 5.96 -7.08
N VAL A 137 -8.28 5.07 -6.40
CA VAL A 137 -8.82 3.97 -5.59
C VAL A 137 -8.02 3.85 -4.29
N VAL A 138 -8.69 3.76 -3.17
CA VAL A 138 -8.12 3.46 -1.86
C VAL A 138 -8.55 2.07 -1.43
N LEU A 139 -7.59 1.16 -1.25
CA LEU A 139 -7.86 -0.17 -0.71
C LEU A 139 -7.57 -0.18 0.79
N VAL A 140 -8.61 -0.30 1.60
CA VAL A 140 -8.49 -0.41 3.05
C VAL A 140 -8.39 -1.88 3.42
N VAL A 141 -7.21 -2.31 3.89
CA VAL A 141 -6.91 -3.73 4.14
C VAL A 141 -6.95 -4.05 5.63
N GLY A 142 -7.71 -5.06 6.01
CA GLY A 142 -7.80 -5.54 7.40
C GLY A 142 -7.61 -7.05 7.53
N GLY A 143 -7.42 -7.51 8.77
CA GLY A 143 -7.39 -8.95 9.10
C GLY A 143 -8.77 -9.47 9.52
N ALA A 144 -9.06 -10.75 9.24
CA ALA A 144 -10.34 -11.38 9.55
C ALA A 144 -10.52 -11.72 11.04
N ASP A 145 -9.47 -11.59 11.87
CA ASP A 145 -9.60 -11.83 13.31
C ASP A 145 -10.30 -10.65 14.03
N PRO A 146 -10.81 -10.85 15.25
CA PRO A 146 -11.56 -9.81 15.95
C PRO A 146 -10.79 -8.49 16.17
N VAL A 147 -9.47 -8.55 16.35
CA VAL A 147 -8.62 -7.37 16.50
C VAL A 147 -8.45 -6.65 15.16
N GLY A 148 -8.22 -7.41 14.10
CA GLY A 148 -8.12 -6.90 12.73
C GLY A 148 -9.41 -6.21 12.27
N ILE A 149 -10.56 -6.85 12.50
CA ILE A 149 -11.88 -6.26 12.19
C ILE A 149 -12.11 -4.95 12.98
N ARG A 150 -11.78 -4.95 14.28
CA ARG A 150 -11.91 -3.72 15.08
C ARG A 150 -11.05 -2.58 14.54
N ARG A 151 -9.77 -2.85 14.22
CA ARG A 151 -8.85 -1.86 13.65
C ARG A 151 -9.32 -1.36 12.29
N LEU A 152 -9.82 -2.27 11.44
CA LEU A 152 -10.39 -1.92 10.15
C LEU A 152 -11.58 -0.95 10.30
N LEU A 153 -12.52 -1.25 11.20
CA LEU A 153 -13.68 -0.41 11.46
C LEU A 153 -13.28 0.97 12.03
N GLN A 154 -12.26 1.01 12.88
CA GLN A 154 -11.72 2.26 13.40
C GLN A 154 -11.10 3.09 12.28
N LEU A 155 -10.22 2.52 11.46
CA LEU A 155 -9.60 3.20 10.33
C LEU A 155 -10.65 3.74 9.34
N LEU A 156 -11.69 2.97 9.05
CA LEU A 156 -12.78 3.40 8.18
C LEU A 156 -13.55 4.59 8.77
N GLY A 157 -13.75 4.60 10.10
CA GLY A 157 -14.34 5.75 10.80
C GLY A 157 -13.47 7.00 10.69
N ASP A 158 -12.17 6.86 10.94
CA ASP A 158 -11.20 7.96 10.85
C ASP A 158 -11.15 8.53 9.41
N LEU A 159 -11.19 7.65 8.40
CA LEU A 159 -11.23 8.07 6.99
C LEU A 159 -12.52 8.79 6.59
N ASP A 160 -13.67 8.40 7.14
CA ASP A 160 -14.97 9.04 6.82
C ASP A 160 -15.12 10.39 7.52
N ASP A 161 -14.64 10.50 8.75
CA ASP A 161 -14.78 11.70 9.56
C ASP A 161 -13.74 12.79 9.23
N GLU A 162 -12.46 12.40 9.06
CA GLU A 162 -11.34 13.35 8.98
C GLU A 162 -10.70 13.42 7.60
N MET A 163 -10.75 12.34 6.82
CA MET A 163 -9.93 12.19 5.61
C MET A 163 -10.64 11.47 4.49
N ARG A 164 -11.85 11.88 4.16
CA ARG A 164 -12.64 11.22 3.12
C ARG A 164 -11.91 11.20 1.77
N PRO A 165 -11.64 9.99 1.22
CA PRO A 165 -11.04 9.87 -0.10
C PRO A 165 -11.90 10.53 -1.18
N THR A 166 -11.28 11.18 -2.18
CA THR A 166 -12.00 11.69 -3.35
C THR A 166 -12.28 10.59 -4.37
N GLY A 167 -11.45 9.57 -4.40
CA GLY A 167 -11.62 8.38 -5.24
C GLY A 167 -12.48 7.30 -4.61
N ARG A 168 -12.56 6.16 -5.30
CA ARG A 168 -13.31 5.00 -4.83
C ARG A 168 -12.62 4.33 -3.66
N MET A 169 -13.37 3.96 -2.63
CA MET A 169 -12.86 3.19 -1.49
C MET A 169 -13.36 1.75 -1.56
N GLU A 170 -12.47 0.80 -1.45
CA GLU A 170 -12.74 -0.64 -1.43
C GLU A 170 -12.17 -1.27 -0.17
N VAL A 171 -12.87 -2.23 0.39
CA VAL A 171 -12.45 -2.92 1.62
C VAL A 171 -12.03 -4.34 1.30
N VAL A 172 -10.83 -4.70 1.75
CA VAL A 172 -10.25 -6.04 1.59
C VAL A 172 -9.98 -6.64 2.96
N VAL A 173 -10.51 -7.83 3.21
CA VAL A 173 -10.24 -8.56 4.46
C VAL A 173 -9.44 -9.81 4.16
N THR A 174 -8.26 -9.89 4.73
CA THR A 174 -7.29 -10.97 4.51
C THR A 174 -7.31 -11.99 5.65
N ARG A 175 -6.65 -13.12 5.43
CA ARG A 175 -6.49 -14.20 6.42
C ARG A 175 -7.82 -14.75 6.93
N VAL A 176 -8.80 -14.89 6.02
CA VAL A 176 -10.12 -15.44 6.34
C VAL A 176 -10.01 -16.94 6.55
N ARG A 177 -10.22 -17.40 7.79
CA ARG A 177 -10.09 -18.81 8.18
C ARG A 177 -11.07 -19.19 9.30
N SER A 178 -11.39 -20.48 9.40
CA SER A 178 -12.32 -21.01 10.41
C SER A 178 -11.81 -20.87 11.85
N GLY A 179 -10.50 -20.94 12.07
CA GLY A 179 -9.89 -20.86 13.39
C GLY A 179 -10.15 -19.56 14.16
N VAL A 180 -10.49 -18.47 13.47
CA VAL A 180 -10.75 -17.15 14.09
C VAL A 180 -12.16 -16.63 13.85
N ALA A 181 -12.87 -17.12 12.83
CA ALA A 181 -14.20 -16.64 12.44
C ALA A 181 -15.28 -17.75 12.44
N GLY A 182 -14.96 -18.95 12.99
CA GLY A 182 -15.89 -20.06 13.09
C GLY A 182 -16.08 -20.87 11.80
N PRO A 183 -17.04 -21.80 11.77
CA PRO A 183 -17.18 -22.79 10.68
C PRO A 183 -17.57 -22.19 9.32
N ALA A 184 -18.11 -20.97 9.31
CA ALA A 184 -18.46 -20.26 8.08
C ALA A 184 -17.77 -18.87 8.06
N PRO A 185 -16.42 -18.81 7.92
CA PRO A 185 -15.64 -17.62 8.20
C PRO A 185 -16.00 -16.45 7.28
N GLN A 186 -16.23 -16.69 6.01
CA GLN A 186 -16.61 -15.65 5.05
C GLN A 186 -17.94 -14.98 5.45
N ARG A 187 -18.94 -15.79 5.82
CA ARG A 187 -20.25 -15.28 6.26
C ARG A 187 -20.12 -14.52 7.58
N ALA A 188 -19.33 -15.02 8.52
CA ALA A 188 -19.13 -14.37 9.81
C ALA A 188 -18.48 -12.99 9.65
N VAL A 189 -17.45 -12.88 8.81
CA VAL A 189 -16.79 -11.61 8.50
C VAL A 189 -17.73 -10.63 7.81
N ARG A 190 -18.48 -11.07 6.78
CA ARG A 190 -19.46 -10.21 6.10
C ARG A 190 -20.51 -9.68 7.06
N ASN A 191 -21.10 -10.56 7.89
CA ASN A 191 -22.11 -10.17 8.87
C ASN A 191 -21.58 -9.17 9.91
N ALA A 192 -20.32 -9.32 10.34
CA ALA A 192 -19.70 -8.39 11.27
C ALA A 192 -19.50 -7.00 10.63
N LEU A 193 -19.01 -6.95 9.40
CA LEU A 193 -18.79 -5.70 8.67
C LEU A 193 -20.10 -5.00 8.31
N GLU A 194 -21.11 -5.74 7.89
CA GLU A 194 -22.45 -5.20 7.64
C GLU A 194 -23.08 -4.62 8.92
N ARG A 195 -23.00 -5.36 10.02
CA ARG A 195 -23.60 -4.96 11.29
C ARG A 195 -22.92 -3.76 11.94
N TYR A 196 -21.61 -3.71 11.93
CA TYR A 196 -20.83 -2.73 12.68
C TYR A 196 -20.24 -1.62 11.81
N GLY A 197 -20.00 -1.89 10.52
CA GLY A 197 -19.42 -0.95 9.57
C GLY A 197 -20.39 -0.49 8.48
N ARG A 198 -21.60 -1.07 8.41
CA ARG A 198 -22.57 -0.83 7.33
C ARG A 198 -21.98 -1.09 5.93
N LEU A 199 -21.04 -2.03 5.85
CA LEU A 199 -20.36 -2.42 4.63
C LEU A 199 -21.02 -3.65 4.04
N SER A 200 -21.63 -3.53 2.87
CA SER A 200 -22.25 -4.64 2.13
C SER A 200 -21.28 -5.32 1.16
N GLU A 201 -20.35 -4.57 0.60
CA GLU A 201 -19.39 -5.05 -0.39
C GLU A 201 -17.99 -5.09 0.19
N VAL A 202 -17.40 -6.29 0.24
CA VAL A 202 -16.05 -6.51 0.75
C VAL A 202 -15.39 -7.65 0.00
N VAL A 203 -14.13 -7.50 -0.33
CA VAL A 203 -13.30 -8.56 -0.90
C VAL A 203 -12.73 -9.39 0.23
N LEU A 204 -12.90 -10.69 0.16
CA LEU A 204 -12.39 -11.64 1.17
C LEU A 204 -11.28 -12.48 0.58
N VAL A 205 -10.10 -12.40 1.19
CA VAL A 205 -8.92 -13.19 0.80
C VAL A 205 -8.71 -14.28 1.87
N PRO A 206 -8.72 -15.56 1.48
CA PRO A 206 -8.55 -16.67 2.42
C PRO A 206 -7.14 -16.67 3.04
N ASP A 207 -6.98 -17.44 4.11
CA ASP A 207 -5.70 -17.70 4.77
C ASP A 207 -5.05 -18.95 4.14
N ASP A 208 -3.99 -18.78 3.40
CA ASP A 208 -3.16 -19.87 2.88
C ASP A 208 -1.69 -19.58 3.19
N PRO A 209 -1.23 -19.89 4.42
CA PRO A 209 0.12 -19.61 4.84
C PRO A 209 1.16 -20.41 4.03
N VAL A 210 0.82 -21.60 3.56
CA VAL A 210 1.76 -22.45 2.79
C VAL A 210 2.11 -21.80 1.46
N THR A 211 1.10 -21.31 0.75
CA THR A 211 1.32 -20.59 -0.51
C THR A 211 2.01 -19.25 -0.25
N ALA A 212 1.59 -18.50 0.78
CA ALA A 212 2.19 -17.22 1.12
C ALA A 212 3.68 -17.35 1.47
N ASP A 213 4.05 -18.34 2.30
CA ASP A 213 5.44 -18.60 2.69
C ASP A 213 6.29 -19.00 1.49
N ARG A 214 5.76 -19.84 0.59
CA ARG A 214 6.45 -20.20 -0.66
C ARG A 214 6.73 -18.96 -1.52
N CYS A 215 5.72 -18.12 -1.75
CA CYS A 215 5.86 -16.91 -2.56
C CYS A 215 6.90 -15.95 -1.95
N LEU A 216 6.89 -15.80 -0.62
CA LEU A 216 7.87 -14.99 0.09
C LEU A 216 9.30 -15.54 -0.07
N MET A 217 9.48 -16.85 0.04
CA MET A 217 10.79 -17.51 -0.15
C MET A 217 11.30 -17.42 -1.59
N GLU A 218 10.39 -17.41 -2.56
CA GLU A 218 10.71 -17.26 -3.98
C GLU A 218 10.91 -15.78 -4.39
N GLY A 219 10.54 -14.82 -3.54
CA GLY A 219 10.57 -13.39 -3.85
C GLY A 219 9.61 -13.00 -4.99
N ARG A 220 8.47 -13.67 -5.10
CA ARG A 220 7.50 -13.50 -6.19
C ARG A 220 6.10 -13.21 -5.68
N PRO A 221 5.32 -12.32 -6.36
CA PRO A 221 3.91 -12.13 -6.06
C PRO A 221 3.12 -13.44 -6.15
N VAL A 222 2.09 -13.61 -5.32
CA VAL A 222 1.26 -14.82 -5.35
C VAL A 222 0.59 -15.06 -6.70
N THR A 223 0.20 -14.01 -7.37
CA THR A 223 -0.42 -14.05 -8.70
C THR A 223 0.53 -14.50 -9.82
N ASP A 224 1.85 -14.43 -9.58
CA ASP A 224 2.89 -14.95 -10.46
C ASP A 224 3.33 -16.36 -10.02
N ALA A 225 3.63 -16.58 -8.75
CA ALA A 225 4.15 -17.86 -8.24
C ALA A 225 3.06 -18.95 -8.09
N ALA A 226 1.81 -18.56 -7.89
CA ALA A 226 0.68 -19.45 -7.64
C ALA A 226 -0.63 -18.89 -8.23
N PRO A 227 -0.73 -18.73 -9.57
CA PRO A 227 -1.87 -18.07 -10.23
C PRO A 227 -3.21 -18.77 -9.99
N ASP A 228 -3.20 -20.05 -9.67
CA ASP A 228 -4.40 -20.84 -9.37
C ASP A 228 -4.77 -20.83 -7.86
N SER A 229 -4.01 -20.12 -7.04
CA SER A 229 -4.32 -19.98 -5.61
C SER A 229 -5.57 -19.14 -5.41
N ALA A 230 -6.26 -19.39 -4.28
CA ALA A 230 -7.36 -18.56 -3.83
C ALA A 230 -6.92 -17.28 -3.10
N LEU A 231 -5.60 -17.10 -2.91
CA LEU A 231 -5.01 -15.88 -2.33
C LEU A 231 -5.10 -14.71 -3.30
#